data_1263374d68fd0a5753638ad83131c0eb
#
_entry.id   1263374d68fd0a5753638ad83131c0eb
#
_cell.length_a   1.000
_cell.length_b   1.000
_cell.length_c   1.000
_cell.angle_alpha   90.00
_cell.angle_beta   90.00
_cell.angle_gamma   90.00
#
_symmetry.space_group_name_H-M   'P 1'
#
loop_
_entity.id
_entity.type
_entity.pdbx_description
1 polymer ?
#
loop_
_entity_poly.entity_id
_entity_poly.type
_entity_poly.pdbx_seq_one_letter_code
_entity_poly.pdbx_strand_id
1 'polypeptide(L)'
;GTTLLRDLLRLHPHLECPEETHFFRWPDPYASPRFMHPYTQNKFIKKQREMDGISEQEFIHLIETSNSRSELAEAYGNLFLKKQNNPHGRWFDKTPQNIYGILLISRLMPDSRFIHIHRNPLNVVASLLQGKVLSATGITDAISYWCEAMVIMNEYKRIAAYRVLEVSYEHLTSDPLGSMITILEFLEEDPDDYVLPDKFVHGEHNKYLDTLSEQQIKEVKQRCRPYYSMYGYE
;
A
#
# COMPACT_ATOMS: atom_id res chain seq x y z
N GLY A 1 5.50 2.63 6.15
CA GLY A 1 5.10 1.42 6.91
C GLY A 1 4.47 0.32 6.08
N THR A 2 4.09 0.61 4.82
CA THR A 2 3.38 -0.35 3.96
C THR A 2 4.16 -1.65 3.69
N THR A 3 5.49 -1.57 3.62
CA THR A 3 6.33 -2.78 3.45
C THR A 3 6.30 -3.65 4.70
N LEU A 4 6.43 -3.06 5.89
CA LEU A 4 6.32 -3.79 7.15
C LEU A 4 4.96 -4.48 7.28
N LEU A 5 3.88 -3.74 7.00
CA LEU A 5 2.52 -4.28 7.07
C LEU A 5 2.33 -5.44 6.07
N ARG A 6 2.81 -5.30 4.83
CA ARG A 6 2.79 -6.39 3.84
C ARG A 6 3.50 -7.64 4.36
N ASP A 7 4.70 -7.45 4.90
CA ASP A 7 5.54 -8.57 5.35
C ASP A 7 4.91 -9.25 6.58
N LEU A 8 4.25 -8.50 7.45
CA LEU A 8 3.45 -9.05 8.56
C LEU A 8 2.23 -9.82 8.04
N LEU A 9 1.47 -9.29 7.10
CA LEU A 9 0.32 -9.97 6.51
C LEU A 9 0.68 -11.28 5.81
N ARG A 10 1.83 -11.33 5.13
CA ARG A 10 2.37 -12.54 4.47
C ARG A 10 2.75 -13.67 5.45
N LEU A 11 2.79 -13.41 6.76
CA LEU A 11 2.99 -14.47 7.76
C LEU A 11 1.74 -15.31 7.99
N HIS A 12 0.57 -14.81 7.58
CA HIS A 12 -0.67 -15.59 7.64
C HIS A 12 -0.73 -16.55 6.44
N PRO A 13 -0.95 -17.87 6.64
CA PRO A 13 -0.84 -18.89 5.59
C PRO A 13 -1.84 -18.70 4.44
N HIS A 14 -2.94 -18.01 4.69
CA HIS A 14 -3.98 -17.77 3.68
C HIS A 14 -3.77 -16.48 2.89
N LEU A 15 -2.86 -15.58 3.32
CA LEU A 15 -2.66 -14.26 2.71
C LEU A 15 -1.37 -14.19 1.88
N GLU A 16 -1.52 -13.82 0.62
CA GLU A 16 -0.41 -13.68 -0.32
C GLU A 16 -0.42 -12.29 -0.97
N CYS A 17 0.74 -11.73 -1.21
CA CYS A 17 0.89 -10.42 -1.83
C CYS A 17 1.91 -10.47 -2.97
N PRO A 18 1.53 -10.15 -4.20
CA PRO A 18 2.50 -9.90 -5.26
C PRO A 18 3.35 -8.66 -4.94
N GLU A 19 4.32 -8.39 -5.76
CA GLU A 19 4.97 -7.09 -5.77
C GLU A 19 3.98 -5.99 -6.24
N GLU A 20 4.38 -4.72 -6.23
CA GLU A 20 3.45 -3.62 -6.51
C GLU A 20 2.86 -3.71 -7.92
N THR A 21 1.54 -3.95 -8.04
CA THR A 21 0.89 -4.17 -9.34
C THR A 21 0.68 -2.90 -10.13
N HIS A 22 0.50 -1.76 -9.47
CA HIS A 22 0.22 -0.44 -10.05
C HIS A 22 -1.05 -0.35 -10.93
N PHE A 23 -1.93 -1.33 -10.95
CA PHE A 23 -3.10 -1.35 -11.85
C PHE A 23 -4.05 -0.16 -11.67
N PHE A 24 -4.11 0.40 -10.46
CA PHE A 24 -5.02 1.51 -10.13
C PHE A 24 -4.29 2.84 -9.87
N ARG A 25 -2.97 2.88 -10.05
CA ARG A 25 -2.16 4.07 -9.76
C ARG A 25 -2.43 5.23 -10.72
N TRP A 26 -2.62 4.95 -12.00
CA TRP A 26 -2.73 5.97 -13.05
C TRP A 26 -4.18 6.13 -13.53
N PRO A 27 -4.58 7.37 -13.89
CA PRO A 27 -5.94 7.67 -14.31
C PRO A 27 -6.27 7.19 -15.73
N ASP A 28 -5.27 6.80 -16.52
CA ASP A 28 -5.45 6.45 -17.93
C ASP A 28 -6.44 5.30 -18.11
N PRO A 29 -7.35 5.35 -19.08
CA PRO A 29 -8.33 4.31 -19.33
C PRO A 29 -7.68 2.95 -19.61
N TYR A 30 -8.32 1.87 -19.14
CA TYR A 30 -7.84 0.49 -19.36
C TYR A 30 -7.55 0.23 -20.83
N ALA A 31 -6.48 -0.51 -21.10
CA ALA A 31 -5.96 -0.89 -22.43
C ALA A 31 -5.60 0.30 -23.36
N SER A 32 -5.69 1.55 -22.91
CA SER A 32 -5.17 2.67 -23.67
C SER A 32 -3.63 2.59 -23.80
N PRO A 33 -3.02 3.21 -24.84
CA PRO A 33 -1.57 3.23 -24.97
C PRO A 33 -0.84 3.80 -23.75
N ARG A 34 -1.43 4.78 -23.05
CA ARG A 34 -0.87 5.35 -21.83
C ARG A 34 -0.97 4.41 -20.63
N PHE A 35 -2.08 3.68 -20.52
CA PHE A 35 -2.22 2.63 -19.51
C PHE A 35 -1.17 1.53 -19.72
N MET A 36 -0.97 1.11 -20.97
CA MET A 36 -0.06 0.02 -21.32
C MET A 36 1.43 0.39 -21.18
N HIS A 37 1.77 1.65 -21.40
CA HIS A 37 3.14 2.13 -21.44
C HIS A 37 4.01 1.75 -20.22
N PRO A 38 3.59 1.97 -18.96
CA PRO A 38 4.40 1.60 -17.80
C PRO A 38 4.64 0.08 -17.71
N TYR A 39 3.69 -0.75 -18.09
CA TYR A 39 3.84 -2.20 -18.02
C TYR A 39 4.75 -2.78 -19.10
N THR A 40 4.84 -2.10 -20.25
CA THR A 40 5.63 -2.55 -21.39
C THR A 40 7.00 -1.89 -21.47
N GLN A 41 7.20 -0.71 -20.86
CA GLN A 41 8.44 0.06 -21.00
C GLN A 41 9.22 0.25 -19.70
N ASN A 42 8.57 0.18 -18.54
CA ASN A 42 9.22 0.39 -17.26
C ASN A 42 9.90 -0.89 -16.76
N LYS A 43 11.24 -0.89 -16.77
CA LYS A 43 12.07 -2.02 -16.34
C LYS A 43 11.82 -2.43 -14.88
N PHE A 44 11.49 -1.48 -14.00
CA PHE A 44 11.21 -1.76 -12.60
C PHE A 44 9.91 -2.57 -12.45
N ILE A 45 8.83 -2.15 -13.12
CA ILE A 45 7.54 -2.87 -13.10
C ILE A 45 7.68 -4.27 -13.74
N LYS A 46 8.44 -4.38 -14.83
CA LYS A 46 8.73 -5.68 -15.43
C LYS A 46 9.45 -6.61 -14.45
N LYS A 47 10.45 -6.08 -13.74
CA LYS A 47 11.20 -6.85 -12.74
C LYS A 47 10.32 -7.30 -11.57
N GLN A 48 9.42 -6.45 -11.08
CA GLN A 48 8.46 -6.82 -10.03
C GLN A 48 7.59 -8.01 -10.48
N ARG A 49 7.05 -7.96 -11.69
CA ARG A 49 6.27 -9.05 -12.26
C ARG A 49 7.07 -10.35 -12.44
N GLU A 50 8.34 -10.25 -12.83
CA GLU A 50 9.25 -11.40 -12.88
C GLU A 50 9.48 -12.01 -11.50
N MET A 51 9.57 -11.18 -10.44
CA MET A 51 9.66 -11.65 -9.04
C MET A 51 8.39 -12.38 -8.59
N ASP A 52 7.23 -12.01 -9.13
CA ASP A 52 5.96 -12.72 -8.92
C ASP A 52 5.90 -14.06 -9.69
N GLY A 53 6.91 -14.39 -10.49
CA GLY A 53 6.95 -15.57 -11.33
C GLY A 53 6.05 -15.51 -12.57
N ILE A 54 5.59 -14.31 -12.95
CA ILE A 54 4.70 -14.08 -14.09
C ILE A 54 5.53 -13.56 -15.27
N SER A 55 5.61 -14.34 -16.33
CA SER A 55 6.32 -14.00 -17.56
C SER A 55 5.65 -12.89 -18.35
N GLU A 56 6.39 -12.26 -19.25
CA GLU A 56 5.87 -11.26 -20.19
C GLU A 56 4.70 -11.81 -21.03
N GLN A 57 4.83 -13.05 -21.50
CA GLN A 57 3.79 -13.69 -22.33
C GLN A 57 2.50 -13.95 -21.55
N GLU A 58 2.62 -14.47 -20.30
CA GLU A 58 1.47 -14.66 -19.43
C GLU A 58 0.77 -13.33 -19.14
N PHE A 59 1.53 -12.27 -18.86
CA PHE A 59 0.98 -10.96 -18.58
C PHE A 59 0.27 -10.34 -19.80
N ILE A 60 0.85 -10.46 -21.00
CA ILE A 60 0.20 -10.00 -22.22
C ILE A 60 -1.12 -10.75 -22.42
N HIS A 61 -1.12 -12.07 -22.21
CA HIS A 61 -2.33 -12.87 -22.30
C HIS A 61 -3.41 -12.41 -21.29
N LEU A 62 -3.02 -12.10 -20.05
CA LEU A 62 -3.97 -11.56 -19.06
C LEU A 62 -4.60 -10.25 -19.53
N ILE A 63 -3.81 -9.33 -20.13
CA ILE A 63 -4.34 -8.07 -20.65
C ILE A 63 -5.29 -8.29 -21.83
N GLU A 64 -4.94 -9.18 -22.74
CA GLU A 64 -5.73 -9.47 -23.95
C GLU A 64 -7.05 -10.17 -23.62
N THR A 65 -7.10 -10.92 -22.53
CA THR A 65 -8.29 -11.67 -22.10
C THR A 65 -9.16 -10.94 -21.08
N SER A 66 -8.65 -9.86 -20.47
CA SER A 66 -9.41 -9.03 -19.54
C SER A 66 -10.08 -7.85 -20.25
N ASN A 67 -11.26 -7.46 -19.79
CA ASN A 67 -12.03 -6.34 -20.34
C ASN A 67 -11.97 -5.09 -19.44
N SER A 68 -11.38 -5.22 -18.25
CA SER A 68 -11.31 -4.14 -17.26
C SER A 68 -10.09 -4.28 -16.35
N ARG A 69 -9.78 -3.21 -15.59
CA ARG A 69 -8.73 -3.23 -14.56
C ARG A 69 -9.01 -4.25 -13.46
N SER A 70 -10.27 -4.40 -13.07
CA SER A 70 -10.64 -5.39 -12.05
C SER A 70 -10.45 -6.81 -12.54
N GLU A 71 -10.88 -7.12 -13.76
CA GLU A 71 -10.65 -8.44 -14.36
C GLU A 71 -9.15 -8.74 -14.49
N LEU A 72 -8.35 -7.75 -14.93
CA LEU A 72 -6.88 -7.90 -14.97
C LEU A 72 -6.30 -8.14 -13.57
N ALA A 73 -6.73 -7.37 -12.55
CA ALA A 73 -6.23 -7.51 -11.20
C ALA A 73 -6.58 -8.88 -10.60
N GLU A 74 -7.82 -9.34 -10.79
CA GLU A 74 -8.27 -10.66 -10.34
C GLU A 74 -7.53 -11.79 -11.07
N ALA A 75 -7.41 -11.70 -12.38
CA ALA A 75 -6.69 -12.69 -13.18
C ALA A 75 -5.21 -12.76 -12.80
N TYR A 76 -4.58 -11.61 -12.53
CA TYR A 76 -3.19 -11.53 -12.07
C TYR A 76 -3.05 -12.14 -10.67
N GLY A 77 -3.90 -11.76 -9.72
CA GLY A 77 -3.88 -12.29 -8.36
C GLY A 77 -4.08 -13.81 -8.33
N ASN A 78 -5.04 -14.32 -9.10
CA ASN A 78 -5.28 -15.76 -9.22
C ASN A 78 -4.11 -16.51 -9.85
N LEU A 79 -3.46 -15.95 -10.87
CA LEU A 79 -2.25 -16.53 -11.45
C LEU A 79 -1.10 -16.51 -10.45
N PHE A 80 -0.92 -15.40 -9.73
CA PHE A 80 0.09 -15.28 -8.68
C PHE A 80 -0.12 -16.34 -7.58
N LEU A 81 -1.32 -16.50 -7.04
CA LEU A 81 -1.63 -17.54 -6.04
C LEU A 81 -1.26 -18.95 -6.51
N LYS A 82 -1.54 -19.27 -7.78
CA LYS A 82 -1.13 -20.55 -8.38
C LYS A 82 0.40 -20.69 -8.42
N LYS A 83 1.14 -19.61 -8.76
CA LYS A 83 2.62 -19.61 -8.77
C LYS A 83 3.21 -19.78 -7.37
N GLN A 84 2.52 -19.31 -6.33
CA GLN A 84 2.91 -19.50 -4.93
C GLN A 84 2.53 -20.88 -4.37
N ASN A 85 1.91 -21.76 -5.15
CA ASN A 85 1.33 -23.04 -4.71
C ASN A 85 0.24 -22.87 -3.62
N ASN A 86 -0.43 -21.73 -3.59
CA ASN A 86 -1.52 -21.40 -2.66
C ASN A 86 -2.80 -21.00 -3.43
N PRO A 87 -3.37 -21.91 -4.27
CA PRO A 87 -4.47 -21.55 -5.17
C PRO A 87 -5.80 -21.25 -4.44
N HIS A 88 -5.90 -21.59 -3.16
CA HIS A 88 -7.05 -21.31 -2.30
C HIS A 88 -6.80 -20.15 -1.34
N GLY A 89 -5.62 -19.56 -1.38
CA GLY A 89 -5.29 -18.38 -0.62
C GLY A 89 -6.04 -17.14 -1.11
N ARG A 90 -5.90 -16.07 -0.36
CA ARG A 90 -6.41 -14.75 -0.69
C ARG A 90 -5.25 -13.82 -1.02
N TRP A 91 -5.29 -13.19 -2.18
CA TRP A 91 -4.28 -12.20 -2.54
C TRP A 91 -4.70 -10.78 -2.10
N PHE A 92 -3.71 -9.97 -1.82
CA PHE A 92 -3.88 -8.54 -1.56
C PHE A 92 -2.81 -7.73 -2.30
N ASP A 93 -3.10 -6.48 -2.62
CA ASP A 93 -2.17 -5.57 -3.30
C ASP A 93 -1.63 -4.50 -2.34
N LYS A 94 -0.31 -4.44 -2.23
CA LYS A 94 0.41 -3.38 -1.54
C LYS A 94 1.09 -2.47 -2.57
N THR A 95 0.33 -1.62 -3.22
CA THR A 95 0.80 -0.49 -4.03
C THR A 95 0.40 0.81 -3.31
N PRO A 96 1.33 1.54 -2.68
CA PRO A 96 0.98 2.73 -1.89
C PRO A 96 0.18 3.78 -2.69
N GLN A 97 0.44 3.89 -3.99
CA GLN A 97 -0.25 4.83 -4.86
C GLN A 97 -1.68 4.41 -5.24
N ASN A 98 -2.13 3.22 -4.85
CA ASN A 98 -3.54 2.81 -5.01
C ASN A 98 -4.51 3.75 -4.29
N ILE A 99 -4.01 4.56 -3.33
CA ILE A 99 -4.80 5.62 -2.70
C ILE A 99 -5.44 6.57 -3.72
N TYR A 100 -4.73 6.90 -4.81
CA TYR A 100 -5.26 7.77 -5.87
C TYR A 100 -6.35 7.09 -6.71
N GLY A 101 -6.39 5.76 -6.72
CA GLY A 101 -7.40 4.95 -7.41
C GLY A 101 -8.50 4.39 -6.51
N ILE A 102 -8.57 4.76 -5.23
CA ILE A 102 -9.43 4.12 -4.23
C ILE A 102 -10.92 4.09 -4.62
N LEU A 103 -11.42 5.18 -5.22
CA LEU A 103 -12.82 5.24 -5.70
C LEU A 103 -13.05 4.25 -6.84
N LEU A 104 -12.09 4.13 -7.76
CA LEU A 104 -12.18 3.20 -8.88
C LEU A 104 -12.11 1.75 -8.39
N ILE A 105 -11.17 1.42 -7.50
CA ILE A 105 -11.10 0.10 -6.85
C ILE A 105 -12.42 -0.20 -6.15
N SER A 106 -12.89 0.73 -5.33
CA SER A 106 -14.13 0.57 -4.58
C SER A 106 -15.34 0.26 -5.46
N ARG A 107 -15.39 0.82 -6.65
CA ARG A 107 -16.50 0.63 -7.59
C ARG A 107 -16.37 -0.64 -8.39
N LEU A 108 -15.17 -0.96 -8.86
CA LEU A 108 -14.92 -2.11 -9.73
C LEU A 108 -14.73 -3.43 -8.94
N MET A 109 -14.32 -3.33 -7.67
CA MET A 109 -14.08 -4.45 -6.76
C MET A 109 -14.86 -4.19 -5.45
N PRO A 110 -16.19 -4.38 -5.45
CA PRO A 110 -17.06 -3.96 -4.34
C PRO A 110 -16.76 -4.67 -3.01
N ASP A 111 -16.20 -5.87 -3.06
CA ASP A 111 -15.87 -6.67 -1.87
C ASP A 111 -14.48 -6.35 -1.30
N SER A 112 -13.69 -5.45 -1.93
CA SER A 112 -12.38 -5.11 -1.42
C SER A 112 -12.46 -4.34 -0.11
N ARG A 113 -11.52 -4.64 0.79
CA ARG A 113 -11.27 -3.93 2.06
C ARG A 113 -9.97 -3.17 1.96
N PHE A 114 -9.89 -2.05 2.66
CA PHE A 114 -8.73 -1.16 2.62
C PHE A 114 -8.11 -1.07 4.00
N ILE A 115 -6.82 -1.34 4.09
CA ILE A 115 -6.03 -1.08 5.30
C ILE A 115 -5.21 0.17 5.02
N HIS A 116 -5.53 1.25 5.73
CA HIS A 116 -4.82 2.51 5.65
C HIS A 116 -3.79 2.61 6.77
N ILE A 117 -2.54 2.33 6.45
CA ILE A 117 -1.46 2.57 7.41
C ILE A 117 -0.99 4.02 7.33
N HIS A 118 -1.07 4.72 8.45
CA HIS A 118 -0.57 6.09 8.58
C HIS A 118 0.59 6.17 9.58
N ARG A 119 1.42 7.18 9.45
CA ARG A 119 2.60 7.41 10.27
C ARG A 119 2.84 8.90 10.45
N ASN A 120 3.56 9.29 11.52
CA ASN A 120 3.99 10.66 11.74
C ASN A 120 4.59 11.27 10.46
N PRO A 121 4.02 12.39 9.93
CA PRO A 121 4.46 12.98 8.66
C PRO A 121 5.93 13.39 8.67
N LEU A 122 6.51 13.75 9.81
CA LEU A 122 7.93 14.06 9.90
C LEU A 122 8.80 12.86 9.48
N ASN A 123 8.45 11.66 9.97
CA ASN A 123 9.15 10.44 9.61
C ASN A 123 8.88 10.02 8.15
N VAL A 124 7.66 10.25 7.64
CA VAL A 124 7.31 9.96 6.24
C VAL A 124 8.07 10.87 5.29
N VAL A 125 8.07 12.19 5.54
CA VAL A 125 8.79 13.19 4.73
C VAL A 125 10.29 12.89 4.73
N ALA A 126 10.88 12.62 5.90
CA ALA A 126 12.29 12.23 6.00
C ALA A 126 12.62 10.98 5.17
N SER A 127 11.74 9.97 5.22
CA SER A 127 11.90 8.74 4.44
C SER A 127 11.81 8.97 2.93
N LEU A 128 10.87 9.81 2.49
CA LEU A 128 10.70 10.15 1.07
C LEU A 128 11.87 10.96 0.52
N LEU A 129 12.44 11.86 1.32
CA LEU A 129 13.64 12.62 0.93
C LEU A 129 14.90 11.75 0.83
N GLN A 130 15.00 10.69 1.63
CA GLN A 130 16.10 9.73 1.54
C GLN A 130 16.01 8.76 0.35
N GLY A 131 14.85 8.64 -0.25
CA GLY A 131 14.59 8.06 -1.57
C GLY A 131 15.02 6.62 -1.83
N LYS A 132 14.87 5.70 -0.87
CA LYS A 132 15.29 4.29 -1.09
C LYS A 132 14.32 3.49 -1.97
N VAL A 133 13.03 3.76 -1.93
CA VAL A 133 11.99 3.03 -2.66
C VAL A 133 11.11 4.00 -3.46
N LEU A 134 10.64 5.04 -2.82
CA LEU A 134 9.92 6.16 -3.41
C LEU A 134 10.71 7.43 -3.08
N SER A 135 11.11 8.20 -4.08
CA SER A 135 11.86 9.44 -3.87
C SER A 135 11.00 10.65 -4.18
N ALA A 136 10.95 11.58 -3.22
CA ALA A 136 10.44 12.92 -3.48
C ALA A 136 11.55 13.80 -4.07
N THR A 137 11.17 14.70 -4.98
CA THR A 137 12.08 15.67 -5.60
C THR A 137 12.43 16.83 -4.66
N GLY A 138 11.68 16.98 -3.58
CA GLY A 138 11.88 18.01 -2.56
C GLY A 138 10.86 17.92 -1.45
N ILE A 139 11.00 18.80 -0.44
CA ILE A 139 10.15 18.78 0.76
C ILE A 139 8.67 19.01 0.44
N THR A 140 8.38 19.90 -0.50
CA THR A 140 7.00 20.20 -0.92
C THR A 140 6.32 18.97 -1.49
N ASP A 141 7.00 18.23 -2.36
CA ASP A 141 6.53 17.00 -2.95
C ASP A 141 6.28 15.93 -1.88
N ALA A 142 7.25 15.72 -0.97
CA ALA A 142 7.11 14.79 0.14
C ALA A 142 5.93 15.09 1.06
N ILE A 143 5.71 16.37 1.40
CA ILE A 143 4.57 16.81 2.21
C ILE A 143 3.26 16.58 1.47
N SER A 144 3.20 16.92 0.18
CA SER A 144 1.99 16.74 -0.65
C SER A 144 1.60 15.27 -0.73
N TYR A 145 2.55 14.36 -0.85
CA TYR A 145 2.31 12.92 -0.83
C TYR A 145 1.54 12.47 0.42
N TRP A 146 1.99 12.92 1.59
CA TRP A 146 1.32 12.59 2.84
C TRP A 146 -0.05 13.26 2.95
N CYS A 147 -0.13 14.56 2.68
CA CYS A 147 -1.37 15.34 2.81
C CYS A 147 -2.47 14.84 1.87
N GLU A 148 -2.14 14.55 0.61
CA GLU A 148 -3.10 14.04 -0.37
C GLU A 148 -3.65 12.67 0.04
N ALA A 149 -2.79 11.78 0.52
CA ALA A 149 -3.25 10.48 1.03
C ALA A 149 -4.24 10.65 2.20
N MET A 150 -3.96 11.58 3.15
CA MET A 150 -4.87 11.87 4.26
C MET A 150 -6.19 12.44 3.77
N VAL A 151 -6.16 13.41 2.84
CA VAL A 151 -7.38 14.01 2.25
C VAL A 151 -8.23 12.93 1.59
N ILE A 152 -7.64 12.16 0.69
CA ILE A 152 -8.37 11.13 -0.08
C ILE A 152 -8.98 10.09 0.87
N MET A 153 -8.21 9.59 1.83
CA MET A 153 -8.71 8.58 2.75
C MET A 153 -9.81 9.11 3.66
N ASN A 154 -9.67 10.33 4.19
CA ASN A 154 -10.71 10.92 5.03
C ASN A 154 -12.00 11.18 4.25
N GLU A 155 -11.93 11.63 3.00
CA GLU A 155 -13.12 11.77 2.17
C GLU A 155 -13.73 10.40 1.80
N TYR A 156 -12.91 9.41 1.51
CA TYR A 156 -13.41 8.08 1.23
C TYR A 156 -14.11 7.44 2.44
N LYS A 157 -13.59 7.60 3.66
CA LYS A 157 -14.23 7.13 4.90
C LYS A 157 -15.62 7.74 5.13
N ARG A 158 -15.88 8.94 4.68
CA ARG A 158 -17.24 9.55 4.77
C ARG A 158 -18.28 8.79 3.95
N ILE A 159 -17.84 8.04 2.94
CA ILE A 159 -18.70 7.30 2.03
C ILE A 159 -18.79 5.82 2.44
N ALA A 160 -17.67 5.23 2.85
CA ALA A 160 -17.54 3.78 3.02
C ALA A 160 -16.62 3.40 4.20
N ALA A 161 -16.84 3.99 5.38
CA ALA A 161 -16.02 3.74 6.58
C ALA A 161 -15.90 2.25 6.93
N TYR A 162 -16.96 1.47 6.73
CA TYR A 162 -17.00 0.02 7.02
C TYR A 162 -16.02 -0.82 6.19
N ARG A 163 -15.49 -0.24 5.12
CA ARG A 163 -14.48 -0.90 4.25
C ARG A 163 -13.05 -0.50 4.59
N VAL A 164 -12.83 0.36 5.57
CA VAL A 164 -11.51 0.93 5.90
C VAL A 164 -11.13 0.60 7.33
N LEU A 165 -9.99 -0.02 7.50
CA LEU A 165 -9.30 -0.09 8.78
C LEU A 165 -8.10 0.86 8.75
N GLU A 166 -8.04 1.79 9.71
CA GLU A 166 -6.85 2.64 9.91
C GLU A 166 -5.90 2.00 10.91
N VAL A 167 -4.63 1.97 10.56
CA VAL A 167 -3.55 1.39 11.36
C VAL A 167 -2.46 2.43 11.56
N SER A 168 -2.14 2.79 12.81
CA SER A 168 -0.97 3.60 13.12
C SER A 168 0.29 2.74 12.98
N TYR A 169 1.29 3.24 12.26
CA TYR A 169 2.60 2.59 12.19
C TYR A 169 3.25 2.48 13.57
N GLU A 170 3.11 3.51 14.39
CA GLU A 170 3.64 3.58 15.74
C GLU A 170 3.01 2.49 16.62
N HIS A 171 1.69 2.28 16.51
CA HIS A 171 1.00 1.22 17.24
C HIS A 171 1.38 -0.16 16.71
N LEU A 172 1.41 -0.34 15.38
CA LEU A 172 1.83 -1.60 14.75
C LEU A 172 3.23 -2.03 15.20
N THR A 173 4.15 -1.08 15.43
CA THR A 173 5.52 -1.38 15.88
C THR A 173 5.62 -1.60 17.39
N SER A 174 4.75 -1.00 18.21
CA SER A 174 4.74 -1.17 19.67
C SER A 174 3.95 -2.40 20.13
N ASP A 175 2.88 -2.74 19.43
CA ASP A 175 2.05 -3.94 19.67
C ASP A 175 1.72 -4.63 18.34
N PRO A 176 2.68 -5.33 17.74
CA PRO A 176 2.47 -5.96 16.44
C PRO A 176 1.45 -7.10 16.47
N LEU A 177 1.44 -7.92 17.53
CA LEU A 177 0.51 -9.04 17.62
C LEU A 177 -0.94 -8.56 17.78
N GLY A 178 -1.21 -7.63 18.69
CA GLY A 178 -2.55 -7.06 18.89
C GLY A 178 -3.04 -6.31 17.63
N SER A 179 -2.13 -5.59 16.96
CA SER A 179 -2.44 -4.95 15.67
C SER A 179 -2.81 -5.95 14.60
N MET A 180 -2.06 -7.07 14.48
CA MET A 180 -2.34 -8.09 13.48
C MET A 180 -3.63 -8.85 13.75
N ILE A 181 -3.95 -9.17 15.00
CA ILE A 181 -5.24 -9.76 15.37
C ILE A 181 -6.38 -8.86 14.90
N THR A 182 -6.35 -7.58 15.22
CA THR A 182 -7.36 -6.60 14.77
C THR A 182 -7.48 -6.53 13.24
N ILE A 183 -6.35 -6.59 12.53
CA ILE A 183 -6.31 -6.55 11.08
C ILE A 183 -6.92 -7.83 10.49
N LEU A 184 -6.58 -9.00 11.02
CA LEU A 184 -7.08 -10.28 10.54
C LEU A 184 -8.59 -10.42 10.79
N GLU A 185 -9.08 -10.02 11.95
CA GLU A 185 -10.52 -9.94 12.24
C GLU A 185 -11.25 -9.03 11.23
N PHE A 186 -10.68 -7.86 10.93
CA PHE A 186 -11.25 -6.96 9.92
C PHE A 186 -11.25 -7.60 8.52
N LEU A 187 -10.26 -8.41 8.20
CA LEU A 187 -10.17 -9.13 6.93
C LEU A 187 -11.05 -10.39 6.89
N GLU A 188 -11.63 -10.82 8.03
CA GLU A 188 -12.35 -12.09 8.20
C GLU A 188 -11.42 -13.30 7.96
N GLU A 189 -10.16 -13.17 8.38
CA GLU A 189 -9.19 -14.25 8.45
C GLU A 189 -9.06 -14.73 9.89
N ASP A 190 -8.68 -16.00 10.09
CA ASP A 190 -8.55 -16.58 11.42
C ASP A 190 -7.25 -16.12 12.12
N PRO A 191 -7.30 -15.37 13.22
CA PRO A 191 -6.09 -14.94 13.92
C PRO A 191 -5.30 -16.09 14.56
N ASP A 192 -5.92 -17.25 14.80
CA ASP A 192 -5.25 -18.41 15.43
C ASP A 192 -4.24 -19.07 14.48
N ASP A 193 -4.40 -18.85 13.17
CA ASP A 193 -3.43 -19.30 12.16
C ASP A 193 -2.18 -18.41 12.05
N TYR A 194 -2.16 -17.28 12.78
CA TYR A 194 -1.10 -16.28 12.68
C TYR A 194 0.02 -16.50 13.71
N VAL A 195 1.25 -16.62 13.22
CA VAL A 195 2.43 -16.74 14.07
C VAL A 195 3.41 -15.60 13.81
N LEU A 196 3.61 -14.76 14.81
CA LEU A 196 4.60 -13.69 14.76
C LEU A 196 5.97 -14.20 15.25
N PRO A 197 7.05 -14.12 14.42
CA PRO A 197 8.39 -14.49 14.86
C PRO A 197 8.95 -13.52 15.91
N ASP A 198 9.66 -14.04 16.93
CA ASP A 198 10.20 -13.28 18.07
C ASP A 198 11.07 -12.05 17.71
N LYS A 199 11.60 -11.99 16.49
CA LYS A 199 12.55 -10.94 16.04
C LYS A 199 12.03 -10.07 14.89
N PHE A 200 10.72 -10.07 14.63
CA PHE A 200 10.19 -9.46 13.41
C PHE A 200 10.06 -7.93 13.46
N VAL A 201 9.97 -7.31 14.64
CA VAL A 201 9.57 -5.91 14.75
C VAL A 201 10.76 -5.00 15.05
N HIS A 202 10.89 -3.96 14.22
CA HIS A 202 11.80 -2.86 14.43
C HIS A 202 11.04 -1.70 15.07
N GLY A 203 11.55 -1.19 16.20
CA GLY A 203 10.98 -0.03 16.87
C GLY A 203 10.96 1.23 15.99
N GLU A 204 10.06 2.14 16.32
CA GLU A 204 10.02 3.47 15.70
C GLU A 204 11.31 4.23 16.00
N HIS A 205 11.93 4.74 14.97
CA HIS A 205 13.08 5.64 15.09
C HIS A 205 12.72 7.01 14.52
N ASN A 206 12.87 8.05 15.30
CA ASN A 206 12.61 9.45 14.88
C ASN A 206 13.69 9.94 13.91
N LYS A 207 13.85 9.25 12.79
CA LYS A 207 14.86 9.54 11.75
C LYS A 207 14.79 10.96 11.19
N TYR A 208 13.65 11.61 11.33
CA TYR A 208 13.51 13.00 10.92
C TYR A 208 14.44 13.95 11.66
N LEU A 209 14.82 13.63 12.92
CA LEU A 209 15.74 14.44 13.72
C LEU A 209 17.12 14.57 13.08
N ASP A 210 17.56 13.52 12.38
CA ASP A 210 18.84 13.47 11.67
C ASP A 210 18.76 13.93 10.21
N THR A 211 17.53 14.08 9.69
CA THR A 211 17.28 14.28 8.25
C THR A 211 16.75 15.67 7.93
N LEU A 212 15.87 16.21 8.79
CA LEU A 212 15.17 17.47 8.55
C LEU A 212 15.77 18.61 9.36
N SER A 213 15.95 19.79 8.74
CA SER A 213 16.28 21.01 9.47
C SER A 213 15.08 21.49 10.32
N GLU A 214 15.35 22.35 11.32
CA GLU A 214 14.29 22.95 12.15
C GLU A 214 13.23 23.68 11.30
N GLN A 215 13.66 24.38 10.25
CA GLN A 215 12.76 25.05 9.31
C GLN A 215 11.87 24.06 8.57
N GLN A 216 12.42 22.95 8.12
CA GLN A 216 11.68 21.88 7.45
C GLN A 216 10.68 21.20 8.41
N ILE A 217 11.09 20.93 9.66
CA ILE A 217 10.18 20.40 10.68
C ILE A 217 8.99 21.33 10.90
N LYS A 218 9.25 22.64 11.00
CA LYS A 218 8.19 23.65 11.16
C LYS A 218 7.26 23.69 9.95
N GLU A 219 7.80 23.62 8.74
CA GLU A 219 7.03 23.56 7.50
C GLU A 219 6.12 22.33 7.44
N VAL A 220 6.65 21.14 7.73
CA VAL A 220 5.87 19.89 7.78
C VAL A 220 4.73 20.01 8.78
N LYS A 221 5.00 20.43 10.00
CA LYS A 221 3.98 20.61 11.04
C LYS A 221 2.89 21.59 10.62
N GLN A 222 3.26 22.69 10.01
CA GLN A 222 2.30 23.72 9.56
C GLN A 222 1.41 23.20 8.41
N ARG A 223 1.99 22.58 7.39
CA ARG A 223 1.26 22.15 6.20
C ARG A 223 0.43 20.89 6.43
N CYS A 224 0.88 20.01 7.32
CA CYS A 224 0.14 18.81 7.70
C CYS A 224 -0.88 19.04 8.82
N ARG A 225 -1.00 20.27 9.35
CA ARG A 225 -1.71 20.60 10.60
C ARG A 225 -3.12 20.01 10.75
N PRO A 226 -4.02 20.04 9.75
CA PRO A 226 -5.37 19.49 9.95
C PRO A 226 -5.36 18.03 10.36
N TYR A 227 -4.53 17.22 9.72
CA TYR A 227 -4.43 15.77 9.95
C TYR A 227 -3.39 15.43 11.00
N TYR A 228 -2.36 16.27 11.19
CA TYR A 228 -1.31 16.11 12.18
C TYR A 228 -1.92 15.99 13.59
N SER A 229 -2.76 16.94 13.96
CA SER A 229 -3.47 16.93 15.24
C SER A 229 -4.57 15.86 15.28
N MET A 230 -5.29 15.62 14.17
CA MET A 230 -6.35 14.62 14.10
C MET A 230 -5.84 13.21 14.42
N TYR A 231 -4.62 12.89 14.02
CA TYR A 231 -3.98 11.59 14.26
C TYR A 231 -3.05 11.57 15.49
N GLY A 232 -3.04 12.63 16.30
CA GLY A 232 -2.32 12.68 17.58
C GLY A 232 -0.79 12.79 17.46
N TYR A 233 -0.27 13.37 16.39
CA TYR A 233 1.17 13.56 16.14
C TYR A 233 1.74 14.87 16.74
N GLU A 234 1.25 15.33 17.86
CA GLU A 234 1.70 16.60 18.48
C GLU A 234 3.10 16.54 19.10
#